data_4e46d1f8c6ce25c5b27c1e3cbf721808
#
_entry.id   4e46d1f8c6ce25c5b27c1e3cbf721808
#
_cell.length_a   1.000
_cell.length_b   1.000
_cell.length_c   1.000
_cell.angle_alpha   90.00
_cell.angle_beta   90.00
_cell.angle_gamma   90.00
#
_symmetry.space_group_name_H-M   'P 1'
#
loop_
_entity.id
_entity.type
_entity.pdbx_description
1 polymer ?
#
loop_
_entity_poly.entity_id
_entity_poly.type
_entity_poly.pdbx_seq_one_letter_code
_entity_poly.pdbx_strand_id
1 'polypeptide(L)'
;MSLRINQTAPDFTAETTQGNINFHEWIGDGWAVLFSHPKNFTPVCTTELGTMAGIAPEFEKRGVKIIGISVDPVSDHGKWKEDIKIATGHSVDYPLIGDKDLKIAKLYDMLPDDAGDSSDGRTPADNATVRSVYVVGPDKKIKLILTYPMTTGRNFDEILRAIDSIQLTAKHQVATPANWKQGEDVIITAAVSNDDAKKRFGEYETVLPYLRKTKQPSA
;
A
#
# COMPACT_ATOMS: atom_id res chain seq x y z
N MET A 1 -0.27 -8.14 -18.69
CA MET A 1 -0.80 -9.16 -17.72
C MET A 1 -0.93 -8.46 -16.39
N SER A 2 -2.13 -8.42 -15.80
CA SER A 2 -2.31 -7.79 -14.48
C SER A 2 -1.60 -8.58 -13.38
N LEU A 3 -1.00 -7.85 -12.42
CA LEU A 3 -0.34 -8.41 -11.24
C LEU A 3 -1.35 -9.10 -10.32
N ARG A 4 -0.89 -10.12 -9.58
CA ARG A 4 -1.75 -10.96 -8.74
C ARG A 4 -1.21 -11.03 -7.31
N ILE A 5 -2.10 -11.29 -6.35
CA ILE A 5 -1.74 -11.63 -4.97
C ILE A 5 -0.81 -12.85 -4.97
N ASN A 6 0.22 -12.81 -4.14
CA ASN A 6 1.31 -13.78 -4.03
C ASN A 6 2.29 -13.84 -5.22
N GLN A 7 2.10 -13.06 -6.27
CA GLN A 7 3.11 -12.85 -7.30
C GLN A 7 4.27 -12.04 -6.72
N THR A 8 5.50 -12.33 -7.13
CA THR A 8 6.65 -11.47 -6.82
C THR A 8 6.42 -10.09 -7.43
N ALA A 9 6.49 -9.05 -6.62
CA ALA A 9 6.41 -7.67 -7.07
C ALA A 9 7.55 -7.42 -8.06
N PRO A 10 7.28 -6.87 -9.25
CA PRO A 10 8.35 -6.54 -10.19
C PRO A 10 9.40 -5.64 -9.56
N ASP A 11 10.67 -5.99 -9.71
CA ASP A 11 11.76 -5.13 -9.29
C ASP A 11 12.03 -4.03 -10.31
N PHE A 12 12.50 -2.88 -9.84
CA PHE A 12 12.86 -1.76 -10.70
C PHE A 12 13.89 -0.86 -10.02
N THR A 13 14.60 -0.08 -10.84
CA THR A 13 15.42 1.04 -10.37
C THR A 13 14.75 2.34 -10.80
N ALA A 14 14.68 3.31 -9.91
CA ALA A 14 14.02 4.59 -10.15
C ALA A 14 14.74 5.76 -9.48
N GLU A 15 14.65 6.93 -10.12
CA GLU A 15 14.98 8.21 -9.52
C GLU A 15 13.82 8.65 -8.62
N THR A 16 14.15 9.09 -7.41
CA THR A 16 13.18 9.59 -6.44
C THR A 16 13.60 10.93 -5.86
N THR A 17 12.71 11.57 -5.12
CA THR A 17 13.04 12.79 -4.36
C THR A 17 14.11 12.58 -3.29
N GLN A 18 14.53 11.34 -3.03
CA GLN A 18 15.56 10.98 -2.05
C GLN A 18 16.76 10.25 -2.68
N GLY A 19 16.94 10.40 -4.00
CA GLY A 19 17.99 9.74 -4.77
C GLY A 19 17.50 8.48 -5.48
N ASN A 20 18.42 7.77 -6.12
CA ASN A 20 18.12 6.53 -6.85
C ASN A 20 17.93 5.37 -5.88
N ILE A 21 16.94 4.54 -6.17
CA ILE A 21 16.67 3.30 -5.43
C ILE A 21 16.56 2.12 -6.39
N ASN A 22 16.93 0.92 -5.91
CA ASN A 22 16.40 -0.35 -6.39
C ASN A 22 15.29 -0.77 -5.43
N PHE A 23 14.12 -1.12 -5.94
CA PHE A 23 12.92 -1.31 -5.11
C PHE A 23 13.03 -2.48 -4.14
N HIS A 24 13.54 -3.64 -4.57
CA HIS A 24 13.69 -4.79 -3.70
C HIS A 24 14.77 -4.57 -2.62
N GLU A 25 15.90 -3.95 -2.99
CA GLU A 25 16.93 -3.58 -2.02
C GLU A 25 16.42 -2.53 -1.03
N TRP A 26 15.64 -1.54 -1.51
CA TRP A 26 15.07 -0.50 -0.68
C TRP A 26 14.05 -1.06 0.33
N ILE A 27 13.21 -2.03 -0.05
CA ILE A 27 12.31 -2.73 0.87
C ILE A 27 13.14 -3.43 1.96
N GLY A 28 14.25 -4.11 1.60
CA GLY A 28 14.99 -4.96 2.52
C GLY A 28 14.12 -6.10 3.05
N ASP A 29 14.25 -6.46 4.32
CA ASP A 29 13.47 -7.52 4.97
C ASP A 29 12.14 -7.01 5.57
N GLY A 30 11.73 -5.80 5.19
CA GLY A 30 10.52 -5.15 5.69
C GLY A 30 9.32 -5.28 4.75
N TRP A 31 8.31 -4.48 5.06
CA TRP A 31 7.12 -4.29 4.25
C TRP A 31 7.19 -2.97 3.49
N ALA A 32 6.47 -2.87 2.39
CA ALA A 32 6.36 -1.62 1.65
C ALA A 32 4.95 -1.39 1.12
N VAL A 33 4.59 -0.10 1.03
CA VAL A 33 3.44 0.39 0.28
C VAL A 33 3.96 1.21 -0.89
N LEU A 34 3.73 0.73 -2.10
CA LEU A 34 3.90 1.47 -3.35
C LEU A 34 2.54 1.98 -3.79
N PHE A 35 2.38 3.30 -3.91
CA PHE A 35 1.11 3.87 -4.33
C PHE A 35 1.29 4.90 -5.45
N SER A 36 0.38 4.87 -6.42
CA SER A 36 0.37 5.87 -7.50
C SER A 36 -0.59 7.03 -7.18
N HIS A 37 -0.27 8.20 -7.68
CA HIS A 37 -1.17 9.35 -7.74
C HIS A 37 -1.19 9.91 -9.16
N PRO A 38 -2.35 10.35 -9.64
CA PRO A 38 -2.52 10.76 -11.04
C PRO A 38 -1.54 11.80 -11.52
N LYS A 39 -1.40 12.92 -10.81
CA LYS A 39 -0.54 14.03 -11.21
C LYS A 39 -0.25 15.00 -10.08
N ASN A 40 0.93 15.64 -10.13
CA ASN A 40 1.30 16.72 -9.26
C ASN A 40 0.41 17.96 -9.46
N PHE A 41 0.37 18.83 -8.47
CA PHE A 41 -0.38 20.10 -8.48
C PHE A 41 -1.88 19.93 -8.77
N THR A 42 -2.48 18.84 -8.27
CA THR A 42 -3.91 18.57 -8.39
C THR A 42 -4.57 18.45 -7.00
N PRO A 43 -5.85 18.88 -6.86
CA PRO A 43 -6.47 18.97 -5.54
C PRO A 43 -6.52 17.66 -4.76
N VAL A 44 -7.04 16.58 -5.36
CA VAL A 44 -7.19 15.29 -4.68
C VAL A 44 -5.82 14.69 -4.32
N CYS A 45 -4.84 14.76 -5.24
CA CYS A 45 -3.50 14.26 -4.95
C CYS A 45 -2.81 15.04 -3.83
N THR A 46 -3.01 16.37 -3.76
CA THR A 46 -2.51 17.20 -2.65
C THR A 46 -3.07 16.71 -1.32
N THR A 47 -4.38 16.48 -1.22
CA THR A 47 -5.00 15.97 0.01
C THR A 47 -4.50 14.56 0.37
N GLU A 48 -4.33 13.68 -0.62
CA GLU A 48 -3.86 12.32 -0.38
C GLU A 48 -2.41 12.27 0.12
N LEU A 49 -1.50 12.99 -0.54
CA LEU A 49 -0.10 12.97 -0.13
C LEU A 49 0.10 13.63 1.23
N GLY A 50 -0.65 14.68 1.53
CA GLY A 50 -0.65 15.29 2.86
C GLY A 50 -1.21 14.37 3.93
N THR A 51 -2.34 13.69 3.67
CA THR A 51 -2.89 12.69 4.58
C THR A 51 -1.90 11.56 4.83
N MET A 52 -1.31 11.01 3.77
CA MET A 52 -0.29 9.96 3.86
C MET A 52 0.92 10.43 4.69
N ALA A 53 1.36 11.67 4.50
CA ALA A 53 2.46 12.26 5.29
C ALA A 53 2.08 12.38 6.77
N GLY A 54 0.86 12.81 7.09
CA GLY A 54 0.37 12.91 8.46
C GLY A 54 0.30 11.58 9.19
N ILE A 55 0.00 10.49 8.49
CA ILE A 55 -0.09 9.13 9.05
C ILE A 55 1.16 8.28 8.79
N ALA A 56 2.21 8.82 8.17
CA ALA A 56 3.46 8.09 7.93
C ALA A 56 4.03 7.41 9.19
N PRO A 57 3.97 8.01 10.40
CA PRO A 57 4.39 7.35 11.63
C PRO A 57 3.61 6.06 11.95
N GLU A 58 2.36 5.93 11.49
CA GLU A 58 1.57 4.71 11.69
C GLU A 58 2.07 3.57 10.80
N PHE A 59 2.56 3.87 9.60
CA PHE A 59 3.24 2.88 8.74
C PHE A 59 4.59 2.47 9.34
N GLU A 60 5.36 3.44 9.83
CA GLU A 60 6.66 3.18 10.46
C GLU A 60 6.54 2.25 11.69
N LYS A 61 5.56 2.48 12.57
CA LYS A 61 5.25 1.60 13.71
C LYS A 61 4.99 0.15 13.30
N ARG A 62 4.52 -0.07 12.08
CA ARG A 62 4.24 -1.40 11.49
C ARG A 62 5.41 -1.96 10.68
N GLY A 63 6.55 -1.28 10.66
CA GLY A 63 7.71 -1.65 9.84
C GLY A 63 7.43 -1.57 8.34
N VAL A 64 6.55 -0.65 7.92
CA VAL A 64 6.13 -0.48 6.53
C VAL A 64 6.75 0.79 5.96
N LYS A 65 7.52 0.66 4.89
CA LYS A 65 8.05 1.78 4.12
C LYS A 65 7.02 2.27 3.12
N ILE A 66 6.98 3.57 2.88
CA ILE A 66 6.06 4.22 1.95
C ILE A 66 6.83 4.78 0.77
N ILE A 67 6.33 4.57 -0.44
CA ILE A 67 6.85 5.18 -1.66
C ILE A 67 5.71 5.54 -2.61
N GLY A 68 5.70 6.79 -3.06
CA GLY A 68 4.74 7.28 -4.04
C GLY A 68 5.32 7.28 -5.45
N ILE A 69 4.45 7.24 -6.46
CA ILE A 69 4.82 7.33 -7.86
C ILE A 69 3.80 8.16 -8.63
N SER A 70 4.27 9.00 -9.53
CA SER A 70 3.49 9.57 -10.63
C SER A 70 4.33 9.68 -11.89
N VAL A 71 3.68 10.04 -12.96
CA VAL A 71 4.32 10.25 -14.27
C VAL A 71 5.06 11.60 -14.40
N ASP A 72 4.97 12.44 -13.35
CA ASP A 72 5.67 13.73 -13.33
C ASP A 72 7.17 13.54 -13.04
N PRO A 73 8.03 14.46 -13.49
CA PRO A 73 9.46 14.39 -13.18
C PRO A 73 9.72 14.66 -11.68
N VAL A 74 10.80 14.09 -11.16
CA VAL A 74 11.22 14.24 -9.74
C VAL A 74 11.34 15.70 -9.32
N SER A 75 11.82 16.58 -10.23
CA SER A 75 11.95 18.03 -9.97
C SER A 75 10.63 18.70 -9.61
N ASP A 76 9.53 18.24 -10.16
CA ASP A 76 8.19 18.79 -9.89
C ASP A 76 7.63 18.28 -8.56
N HIS A 77 7.94 17.05 -8.17
CA HIS A 77 7.65 16.56 -6.82
C HIS A 77 8.29 17.43 -5.74
N GLY A 78 9.56 17.81 -5.94
CA GLY A 78 10.27 18.66 -5.00
C GLY A 78 9.60 20.02 -4.77
N LYS A 79 9.14 20.66 -5.85
CA LYS A 79 8.42 21.94 -5.79
C LYS A 79 7.05 21.80 -5.13
N TRP A 80 6.34 20.72 -5.43
CA TRP A 80 4.98 20.51 -4.94
C TRP A 80 4.91 20.15 -3.45
N LYS A 81 5.97 19.64 -2.85
CA LYS A 81 6.01 19.34 -1.41
C LYS A 81 5.67 20.55 -0.54
N GLU A 82 6.10 21.75 -0.94
CA GLU A 82 5.78 22.98 -0.21
C GLU A 82 4.29 23.32 -0.28
N ASP A 83 3.66 23.16 -1.44
CA ASP A 83 2.22 23.38 -1.60
C ASP A 83 1.41 22.38 -0.76
N ILE A 84 1.84 21.10 -0.73
CA ILE A 84 1.22 20.07 0.12
C ILE A 84 1.30 20.47 1.59
N LYS A 85 2.48 20.94 2.05
CA LYS A 85 2.68 21.38 3.42
C LYS A 85 1.80 22.59 3.77
N ILE A 86 1.70 23.56 2.87
CA ILE A 86 0.84 24.72 3.05
C ILE A 86 -0.64 24.29 3.15
N ALA A 87 -1.07 23.41 2.28
CA ALA A 87 -2.47 22.99 2.18
C ALA A 87 -2.92 22.07 3.33
N THR A 88 -2.01 21.23 3.87
CA THR A 88 -2.37 20.13 4.78
C THR A 88 -1.69 20.21 6.15
N GLY A 89 -0.67 21.05 6.31
CA GLY A 89 0.16 21.14 7.51
C GLY A 89 1.20 20.01 7.65
N HIS A 90 1.29 19.07 6.69
CA HIS A 90 2.18 17.91 6.73
C HIS A 90 3.25 17.96 5.65
N SER A 91 4.51 17.65 6.02
CA SER A 91 5.63 17.55 5.09
C SER A 91 5.73 16.13 4.53
N VAL A 92 5.92 16.01 3.20
CA VAL A 92 6.13 14.71 2.54
C VAL A 92 7.59 14.31 2.65
N ASP A 93 7.91 13.41 3.58
CA ASP A 93 9.27 12.96 3.88
C ASP A 93 9.55 11.52 3.38
N TYR A 94 8.61 10.89 2.69
CA TYR A 94 8.83 9.63 1.99
C TYR A 94 9.21 9.86 0.52
N PRO A 95 9.92 8.90 -0.14
CA PRO A 95 10.35 9.06 -1.52
C PRO A 95 9.17 9.11 -2.50
N LEU A 96 9.29 9.97 -3.51
CA LEU A 96 8.37 10.07 -4.65
C LEU A 96 9.15 9.76 -5.94
N ILE A 97 8.67 8.79 -6.71
CA ILE A 97 9.23 8.36 -7.99
C ILE A 97 8.69 9.26 -9.11
N GLY A 98 9.57 9.73 -9.98
CA GLY A 98 9.19 10.37 -11.23
C GLY A 98 9.29 9.39 -12.41
N ASP A 99 8.14 8.92 -12.91
CA ASP A 99 8.05 7.90 -13.97
C ASP A 99 7.56 8.51 -15.29
N LYS A 100 8.27 9.53 -15.78
CA LYS A 100 7.89 10.25 -17.02
C LYS A 100 7.77 9.37 -18.27
N ASP A 101 8.49 8.26 -18.32
CA ASP A 101 8.46 7.30 -19.43
C ASP A 101 7.41 6.19 -19.24
N LEU A 102 6.60 6.24 -18.18
CA LEU A 102 5.54 5.27 -17.84
C LEU A 102 6.04 3.83 -17.65
N LYS A 103 7.34 3.64 -17.40
CA LYS A 103 7.94 2.30 -17.31
C LYS A 103 7.42 1.53 -16.11
N ILE A 104 7.44 2.17 -14.92
CA ILE A 104 7.01 1.55 -13.67
C ILE A 104 5.49 1.51 -13.62
N ALA A 105 4.82 2.58 -14.06
CA ALA A 105 3.37 2.63 -14.13
C ALA A 105 2.79 1.49 -15.01
N LYS A 106 3.41 1.19 -16.16
CA LYS A 106 3.05 0.04 -17.02
C LYS A 106 3.38 -1.30 -16.34
N LEU A 107 4.56 -1.39 -15.73
CA LEU A 107 5.02 -2.62 -15.04
C LEU A 107 4.06 -3.04 -13.91
N TYR A 108 3.48 -2.04 -13.23
CA TYR A 108 2.55 -2.23 -12.11
C TYR A 108 1.08 -2.07 -12.49
N ASP A 109 0.76 -2.01 -13.79
CA ASP A 109 -0.64 -1.92 -14.27
C ASP A 109 -1.41 -0.74 -13.62
N MET A 110 -0.74 0.43 -13.55
CA MET A 110 -1.25 1.64 -12.89
C MET A 110 -1.89 2.63 -13.86
N LEU A 111 -1.90 2.33 -15.15
CA LEU A 111 -2.43 3.21 -16.18
C LEU A 111 -3.86 2.82 -16.55
N PRO A 112 -4.72 3.77 -16.92
CA PRO A 112 -6.00 3.44 -17.55
C PRO A 112 -5.78 2.81 -18.93
N ASP A 113 -6.79 2.12 -19.45
CA ASP A 113 -6.71 1.35 -20.71
C ASP A 113 -6.34 2.22 -21.93
N ASP A 114 -6.75 3.48 -21.90
CA ASP A 114 -6.50 4.48 -22.95
C ASP A 114 -5.20 5.27 -22.78
N ALA A 115 -4.34 4.92 -21.82
CA ALA A 115 -3.06 5.58 -21.60
C ALA A 115 -2.10 5.36 -22.78
N GLY A 116 -1.45 6.43 -23.21
CA GLY A 116 -0.43 6.36 -24.25
C GLY A 116 0.89 5.73 -23.79
N ASP A 117 1.89 5.82 -24.67
CA ASP A 117 3.22 5.21 -24.45
C ASP A 117 4.20 6.08 -23.65
N SER A 118 4.01 7.40 -23.64
CA SER A 118 4.84 8.38 -22.95
C SER A 118 4.00 9.46 -22.29
N SER A 119 4.56 10.14 -21.29
CA SER A 119 3.95 11.32 -20.67
C SER A 119 4.26 12.63 -21.42
N ASP A 120 5.16 12.61 -22.38
CA ASP A 120 5.61 13.81 -23.11
C ASP A 120 4.45 14.45 -23.90
N GLY A 121 4.30 15.75 -23.76
CA GLY A 121 3.28 16.53 -24.48
C GLY A 121 1.83 16.29 -24.04
N ARG A 122 1.58 15.48 -23.00
CA ARG A 122 0.24 15.18 -22.49
C ARG A 122 -0.23 16.22 -21.49
N THR A 123 -1.55 16.43 -21.45
CA THR A 123 -2.19 17.29 -20.46
C THR A 123 -2.37 16.56 -19.12
N PRO A 124 -2.69 17.25 -18.01
CA PRO A 124 -3.06 16.60 -16.77
C PRO A 124 -4.18 15.58 -16.89
N ALA A 125 -5.13 15.79 -17.82
CA ALA A 125 -6.22 14.87 -18.09
C ALA A 125 -5.77 13.58 -18.78
N ASP A 126 -4.75 13.66 -19.62
CA ASP A 126 -4.28 12.55 -20.45
C ASP A 126 -3.23 11.67 -19.75
N ASN A 127 -2.68 12.15 -18.64
CA ASN A 127 -1.40 11.68 -18.13
C ASN A 127 -1.46 11.04 -16.75
N ALA A 128 -2.61 10.59 -16.38
CA ALA A 128 -2.79 10.15 -15.02
C ALA A 128 -2.62 8.64 -14.88
N THR A 129 -1.83 8.20 -13.89
CA THR A 129 -2.05 6.89 -13.33
C THR A 129 -3.41 6.86 -12.63
N VAL A 130 -4.05 5.69 -12.56
CA VAL A 130 -5.11 5.47 -11.58
C VAL A 130 -4.51 5.48 -10.16
N ARG A 131 -5.35 5.48 -9.13
CA ARG A 131 -4.86 5.50 -7.74
C ARG A 131 -4.67 4.08 -7.21
N SER A 132 -3.59 3.43 -7.63
CA SER A 132 -3.25 2.08 -7.18
C SER A 132 -2.50 2.09 -5.85
N VAL A 133 -2.64 1.02 -5.10
CA VAL A 133 -1.88 0.71 -3.88
C VAL A 133 -1.44 -0.74 -3.96
N TYR A 134 -0.17 -0.98 -3.79
CA TYR A 134 0.42 -2.32 -3.67
C TYR A 134 1.07 -2.45 -2.30
N VAL A 135 0.63 -3.42 -1.50
CA VAL A 135 1.33 -3.82 -0.27
C VAL A 135 2.22 -4.99 -0.61
N VAL A 136 3.51 -4.83 -0.37
CA VAL A 136 4.54 -5.84 -0.65
C VAL A 136 5.14 -6.32 0.67
N GLY A 137 5.18 -7.63 0.86
CA GLY A 137 5.74 -8.26 2.06
C GLY A 137 7.26 -8.44 2.03
N PRO A 138 7.85 -8.92 3.13
CA PRO A 138 9.29 -9.19 3.24
C PRO A 138 9.80 -10.19 2.19
N ASP A 139 8.94 -11.13 1.77
CA ASP A 139 9.19 -12.11 0.72
C ASP A 139 9.11 -11.53 -0.70
N LYS A 140 9.03 -10.20 -0.83
CA LYS A 140 8.85 -9.47 -2.09
C LYS A 140 7.59 -9.83 -2.85
N LYS A 141 6.60 -10.43 -2.20
CA LYS A 141 5.34 -10.78 -2.84
C LYS A 141 4.26 -9.74 -2.56
N ILE A 142 3.42 -9.53 -3.55
CA ILE A 142 2.24 -8.69 -3.44
C ILE A 142 1.24 -9.33 -2.48
N LYS A 143 0.84 -8.59 -1.46
CA LYS A 143 -0.10 -9.04 -0.42
C LYS A 143 -1.47 -8.40 -0.54
N LEU A 144 -1.54 -7.20 -1.10
CA LEU A 144 -2.78 -6.46 -1.34
C LEU A 144 -2.62 -5.61 -2.59
N ILE A 145 -3.69 -5.49 -3.35
CA ILE A 145 -3.84 -4.55 -4.46
C ILE A 145 -5.17 -3.82 -4.28
N LEU A 146 -5.14 -2.50 -4.28
CA LEU A 146 -6.32 -1.65 -4.32
C LEU A 146 -6.19 -0.70 -5.50
N THR A 147 -7.27 -0.48 -6.23
CA THR A 147 -7.28 0.45 -7.35
C THR A 147 -8.54 1.30 -7.29
N TYR A 148 -8.33 2.61 -7.32
CA TYR A 148 -9.39 3.62 -7.29
C TYR A 148 -9.34 4.44 -8.59
N PRO A 149 -10.49 4.90 -9.10
CA PRO A 149 -10.51 5.84 -10.21
C PRO A 149 -9.87 7.17 -9.80
N MET A 150 -9.40 7.92 -10.78
CA MET A 150 -8.68 9.20 -10.57
C MET A 150 -9.47 10.22 -9.73
N THR A 151 -10.79 10.19 -9.81
CA THR A 151 -11.69 11.13 -9.12
C THR A 151 -11.96 10.79 -7.66
N THR A 152 -11.55 9.59 -7.20
CA THR A 152 -11.89 9.08 -5.88
C THR A 152 -10.65 9.04 -4.98
N GLY A 153 -10.60 9.91 -3.97
CA GLY A 153 -9.57 9.85 -2.92
C GLY A 153 -9.66 8.56 -2.12
N ARG A 154 -8.50 8.02 -1.73
CA ARG A 154 -8.37 6.74 -1.02
C ARG A 154 -8.74 6.87 0.45
N ASN A 155 -9.20 5.75 1.03
CA ASN A 155 -9.36 5.59 2.47
C ASN A 155 -8.08 4.97 3.04
N PHE A 156 -7.25 5.78 3.68
CA PHE A 156 -5.98 5.33 4.25
C PHE A 156 -6.14 4.52 5.54
N ASP A 157 -7.23 4.72 6.29
CA ASP A 157 -7.54 3.88 7.46
C ASP A 157 -7.78 2.43 7.04
N GLU A 158 -8.43 2.22 5.88
CA GLU A 158 -8.59 0.87 5.33
C GLU A 158 -7.26 0.26 4.90
N ILE A 159 -6.33 1.04 4.37
CA ILE A 159 -5.00 0.55 4.01
C ILE A 159 -4.25 0.08 5.28
N LEU A 160 -4.27 0.89 6.35
CA LEU A 160 -3.68 0.52 7.64
C LEU A 160 -4.35 -0.72 8.25
N ARG A 161 -5.70 -0.75 8.25
CA ARG A 161 -6.47 -1.91 8.72
C ARG A 161 -6.10 -3.20 7.97
N ALA A 162 -5.99 -3.12 6.66
CA ALA A 162 -5.63 -4.27 5.83
C ALA A 162 -4.18 -4.72 6.09
N ILE A 163 -3.24 -3.80 6.30
CA ILE A 163 -1.86 -4.11 6.68
C ILE A 163 -1.84 -4.83 8.03
N ASP A 164 -2.54 -4.31 9.04
CA ASP A 164 -2.65 -4.96 10.36
C ASP A 164 -3.18 -6.40 10.24
N SER A 165 -4.22 -6.58 9.44
CA SER A 165 -4.79 -7.90 9.15
C SER A 165 -3.77 -8.84 8.49
N ILE A 166 -3.09 -8.37 7.44
CA ILE A 166 -2.13 -9.18 6.68
C ILE A 166 -0.92 -9.57 7.54
N GLN A 167 -0.40 -8.64 8.34
CA GLN A 167 0.73 -8.92 9.23
C GLN A 167 0.34 -9.90 10.33
N LEU A 168 -0.84 -9.74 10.94
CA LEU A 168 -1.36 -10.66 11.94
C LEU A 168 -1.54 -12.08 11.37
N THR A 169 -2.17 -12.20 10.20
CA THR A 169 -2.43 -13.50 9.57
C THR A 169 -1.17 -14.18 9.03
N ALA A 170 -0.16 -13.40 8.65
CA ALA A 170 1.15 -13.93 8.26
C ALA A 170 1.91 -14.54 9.47
N LYS A 171 1.74 -13.97 10.65
CA LYS A 171 2.42 -14.41 11.88
C LYS A 171 1.68 -15.55 12.60
N HIS A 172 0.36 -15.51 12.55
CA HIS A 172 -0.51 -16.47 13.25
C HIS A 172 -1.43 -17.18 12.25
N GLN A 173 -1.76 -18.44 12.51
CA GLN A 173 -2.71 -19.19 11.68
C GLN A 173 -4.15 -18.81 12.02
N VAL A 174 -4.47 -17.54 11.86
CA VAL A 174 -5.78 -16.95 12.06
C VAL A 174 -6.22 -16.21 10.78
N ALA A 175 -7.50 -15.89 10.72
CA ALA A 175 -8.06 -15.02 9.70
C ALA A 175 -8.85 -13.90 10.39
N THR A 176 -8.93 -12.73 9.77
CA THR A 176 -9.72 -11.63 10.28
C THR A 176 -11.12 -11.66 9.66
N PRO A 177 -12.20 -11.51 10.45
CA PRO A 177 -13.55 -11.43 9.92
C PRO A 177 -13.79 -10.13 9.13
N ALA A 178 -14.93 -10.06 8.45
CA ALA A 178 -15.35 -8.85 7.77
C ALA A 178 -15.39 -7.65 8.73
N ASN A 179 -14.92 -6.49 8.27
CA ASN A 179 -14.84 -5.23 9.03
C ASN A 179 -13.97 -5.28 10.31
N TRP A 180 -13.18 -6.32 10.49
CA TRP A 180 -12.30 -6.47 11.65
C TRP A 180 -11.41 -5.24 11.83
N LYS A 181 -11.23 -4.86 13.09
CA LYS A 181 -10.27 -3.84 13.53
C LYS A 181 -9.27 -4.44 14.50
N GLN A 182 -8.10 -3.86 14.56
CA GLN A 182 -7.06 -4.29 15.50
C GLN A 182 -7.58 -4.31 16.94
N GLY A 183 -7.36 -5.43 17.63
CA GLY A 183 -7.84 -5.70 18.99
C GLY A 183 -9.14 -6.52 19.05
N GLU A 184 -9.85 -6.68 17.93
CA GLU A 184 -11.06 -7.49 17.87
C GLU A 184 -10.75 -8.99 17.72
N ASP A 185 -11.75 -9.83 17.99
CA ASP A 185 -11.64 -11.28 17.87
C ASP A 185 -11.34 -11.71 16.44
N VAL A 186 -10.57 -12.79 16.31
CA VAL A 186 -10.16 -13.37 15.03
C VAL A 186 -10.70 -14.79 14.88
N ILE A 187 -10.66 -15.30 13.65
CA ILE A 187 -11.10 -16.64 13.29
C ILE A 187 -9.90 -17.58 13.28
N ILE A 188 -10.00 -18.71 13.99
CA ILE A 188 -9.03 -19.80 13.89
C ILE A 188 -9.24 -20.50 12.57
N THR A 189 -8.18 -20.58 11.73
CA THR A 189 -8.30 -21.20 10.41
C THR A 189 -8.59 -22.70 10.50
N ALA A 190 -9.21 -23.26 9.47
CA ALA A 190 -9.52 -24.69 9.41
C ALA A 190 -8.27 -25.60 9.43
N ALA A 191 -7.10 -25.06 9.06
CA ALA A 191 -5.83 -25.79 9.09
C ALA A 191 -5.34 -26.09 10.52
N VAL A 192 -5.86 -25.40 11.53
CA VAL A 192 -5.52 -25.63 12.95
C VAL A 192 -6.50 -26.63 13.56
N SER A 193 -5.99 -27.77 14.04
CA SER A 193 -6.83 -28.77 14.76
C SER A 193 -7.42 -28.18 16.05
N ASN A 194 -8.45 -28.82 16.64
CA ASN A 194 -9.02 -28.36 17.91
C ASN A 194 -8.00 -28.45 19.04
N ASP A 195 -7.17 -29.49 19.07
CA ASP A 195 -6.13 -29.68 20.08
C ASP A 195 -5.04 -28.62 19.97
N ASP A 196 -4.61 -28.31 18.74
CA ASP A 196 -3.64 -27.24 18.52
C ASP A 196 -4.22 -25.86 18.78
N ALA A 197 -5.50 -25.64 18.45
CA ALA A 197 -6.19 -24.41 18.77
C ALA A 197 -6.21 -24.16 20.29
N LYS A 198 -6.55 -25.18 21.08
CA LYS A 198 -6.55 -25.11 22.54
C LYS A 198 -5.15 -24.85 23.11
N LYS A 199 -4.12 -25.49 22.57
CA LYS A 199 -2.73 -25.25 22.99
C LYS A 199 -2.24 -23.84 22.67
N ARG A 200 -2.61 -23.30 21.50
CA ARG A 200 -2.08 -22.03 20.98
C ARG A 200 -2.86 -20.82 21.48
N PHE A 201 -4.16 -20.94 21.58
CA PHE A 201 -5.07 -19.82 21.86
C PHE A 201 -5.79 -19.95 23.20
N GLY A 202 -5.67 -21.10 23.90
CA GLY A 202 -6.40 -21.36 25.14
C GLY A 202 -7.88 -21.63 24.88
N GLU A 203 -8.74 -21.01 25.69
CA GLU A 203 -10.19 -21.10 25.49
C GLU A 203 -10.60 -20.26 24.29
N TYR A 204 -11.45 -20.84 23.44
CA TYR A 204 -11.98 -20.20 22.25
C TYR A 204 -13.45 -20.54 22.04
N GLU A 205 -14.19 -19.70 21.35
CA GLU A 205 -15.60 -19.89 21.02
C GLU A 205 -15.77 -20.73 19.76
N THR A 206 -16.62 -21.75 19.81
CA THR A 206 -17.08 -22.49 18.62
C THR A 206 -18.51 -22.06 18.30
N VAL A 207 -18.64 -21.09 17.38
CA VAL A 207 -19.95 -20.61 16.92
C VAL A 207 -20.61 -21.68 16.02
N LEU A 208 -19.82 -22.26 15.12
CA LEU A 208 -20.19 -23.36 14.22
C LEU A 208 -18.97 -24.28 14.06
N PRO A 209 -19.15 -25.54 13.64
CA PRO A 209 -18.03 -26.46 13.47
C PRO A 209 -16.87 -25.91 12.61
N TYR A 210 -17.17 -25.01 11.68
CA TYR A 210 -16.21 -24.36 10.81
C TYR A 210 -15.91 -22.90 11.19
N LEU A 211 -16.57 -22.34 12.21
CA LEU A 211 -16.42 -20.96 12.65
C LEU A 211 -16.01 -20.92 14.14
N ARG A 212 -14.73 -20.85 14.38
CA ARG A 212 -14.11 -20.78 15.69
C ARG A 212 -13.46 -19.41 15.87
N LYS A 213 -13.78 -18.72 16.95
CA LYS A 213 -13.27 -17.38 17.27
C LYS A 213 -12.37 -17.42 18.49
N THR A 214 -11.37 -16.60 18.50
CA THR A 214 -10.49 -16.38 19.63
C THR A 214 -10.09 -14.91 19.74
N LYS A 215 -9.59 -14.50 20.89
CA LYS A 215 -8.98 -13.19 21.06
C LYS A 215 -7.82 -13.02 20.09
N GLN A 216 -7.63 -11.80 19.60
CA GLN A 216 -6.45 -11.50 18.78
C GLN A 216 -5.18 -11.92 19.53
N PRO A 217 -4.32 -12.76 18.93
CA PRO A 217 -3.01 -13.05 19.50
C PRO A 217 -2.17 -11.77 19.63
N SER A 218 -1.33 -11.71 20.65
CA SER A 218 -0.38 -10.58 20.83
C SER A 218 0.54 -10.46 19.62
N ALA A 219 0.81 -9.24 19.25
CA ALA A 219 1.66 -8.88 18.12
C ALA A 219 3.09 -9.40 18.24
#